data_baeb3a35cf94135dea8d7ec62b401185
#
_entry.id   baeb3a35cf94135dea8d7ec62b401185
#
_cell.length_a   1.000
_cell.length_b   1.000
_cell.length_c   1.000
_cell.angle_alpha   90.00
_cell.angle_beta   90.00
_cell.angle_gamma   90.00
#
_symmetry.space_group_name_H-M   'P 1'
#
loop_
_entity.id
_entity.type
_entity.pdbx_description
1 polymer ?
#
loop_
_entity_poly.entity_id
_entity_poly.type
_entity_poly.pdbx_seq_one_letter_code
_entity_poly.pdbx_strand_id
1 'polypeptide(L)'
;FTYSGATTGTYGSIALSGATWTYTLDNSDADTTALDAGDSVTDAFTMTVTDSDSSETDTMTVTVTVTGADDDVSAGSDQTGSVTEDASTSTATGTISGSDADADASLSYSGAATGTYGSIALSGAAWTYTISNTDTDTDALDAGDSVTDAFTITVTESSSSTTDTMTVTVTITGADDG
;
A
#
# COMPACT_ATOMS: atom_id res chain seq x y z
N PHE A 1 -16.74 14.09 45.12
CA PHE A 1 -16.30 12.91 44.38
C PHE A 1 -15.10 13.26 43.51
N THR A 2 -14.14 12.33 43.43
CA THR A 2 -13.03 12.37 42.48
C THR A 2 -13.12 11.19 41.49
N TYR A 3 -12.59 11.38 40.30
CA TYR A 3 -12.62 10.39 39.20
C TYR A 3 -11.21 10.06 38.76
N SER A 4 -10.92 8.77 38.60
CA SER A 4 -9.63 8.28 38.07
C SER A 4 -9.84 7.03 37.22
N GLY A 5 -8.85 6.63 36.43
CA GLY A 5 -8.95 5.39 35.67
C GLY A 5 -7.80 5.23 34.67
N ALA A 6 -7.83 4.13 33.92
CA ALA A 6 -6.91 3.90 32.81
C ALA A 6 -7.15 4.99 31.73
N THR A 7 -6.07 5.50 31.17
CA THR A 7 -6.14 6.60 30.19
C THR A 7 -5.74 6.20 28.78
N THR A 8 -5.08 5.05 28.59
CA THR A 8 -4.64 4.55 27.30
C THR A 8 -5.41 3.28 26.94
N GLY A 9 -6.01 3.25 25.77
CA GLY A 9 -6.64 2.10 25.13
C GLY A 9 -5.76 1.51 24.04
N THR A 10 -6.32 0.62 23.24
CA THR A 10 -5.64 0.04 22.07
C THR A 10 -5.65 1.03 20.89
N TYR A 11 -6.79 1.67 20.64
CA TYR A 11 -7.02 2.53 19.47
C TYR A 11 -6.95 4.03 19.78
N GLY A 12 -6.84 4.38 21.04
CA GLY A 12 -6.83 5.77 21.45
C GLY A 12 -6.68 5.95 22.94
N SER A 13 -7.02 7.15 23.42
CA SER A 13 -6.88 7.50 24.82
C SER A 13 -8.09 8.25 25.34
N ILE A 14 -8.34 8.14 26.68
CA ILE A 14 -9.39 8.87 27.36
C ILE A 14 -8.78 9.85 28.37
N ALA A 15 -9.26 11.08 28.37
CA ALA A 15 -8.91 12.10 29.33
C ALA A 15 -10.10 12.43 30.23
N LEU A 16 -9.86 12.63 31.53
CA LEU A 16 -10.86 13.02 32.52
C LEU A 16 -10.70 14.48 32.94
N SER A 17 -11.81 15.19 33.01
CA SER A 17 -11.91 16.52 33.62
C SER A 17 -13.12 16.56 34.55
N GLY A 18 -12.91 16.27 35.85
CA GLY A 18 -13.97 16.02 36.78
C GLY A 18 -14.78 14.79 36.38
N ALA A 19 -16.09 14.94 36.22
CA ALA A 19 -16.99 13.86 35.78
C ALA A 19 -17.12 13.75 34.25
N THR A 20 -16.43 14.61 33.48
CA THR A 20 -16.47 14.60 32.03
C THR A 20 -15.28 13.82 31.50
N TRP A 21 -15.51 12.99 30.49
CA TRP A 21 -14.45 12.31 29.76
C TRP A 21 -14.45 12.70 28.28
N THR A 22 -13.28 12.65 27.68
CA THR A 22 -13.07 12.86 26.25
C THR A 22 -12.19 11.74 25.72
N TYR A 23 -12.65 11.05 24.71
CA TYR A 23 -11.85 10.06 23.97
C TYR A 23 -11.20 10.72 22.76
N THR A 24 -9.94 10.39 22.52
CA THR A 24 -9.16 10.82 21.34
C THR A 24 -8.65 9.57 20.66
N LEU A 25 -9.09 9.34 19.41
CA LEU A 25 -8.61 8.27 18.54
C LEU A 25 -7.17 8.57 18.12
N ASP A 26 -6.31 7.57 18.09
CA ASP A 26 -4.96 7.67 17.51
C ASP A 26 -4.95 7.06 16.09
N ASN A 27 -5.12 7.90 15.08
CA ASN A 27 -5.11 7.49 13.68
C ASN A 27 -3.69 7.14 13.16
N SER A 28 -2.65 7.28 13.96
CA SER A 28 -1.28 6.88 13.62
C SER A 28 -0.87 5.54 14.24
N ASP A 29 -1.70 4.99 15.09
CA ASP A 29 -1.48 3.68 15.69
C ASP A 29 -1.71 2.56 14.66
N ALA A 30 -0.84 1.54 14.67
CA ALA A 30 -0.90 0.45 13.70
C ALA A 30 -2.16 -0.41 13.83
N ASP A 31 -2.68 -0.57 15.05
CA ASP A 31 -3.92 -1.31 15.26
C ASP A 31 -5.15 -0.53 14.75
N THR A 32 -5.06 0.81 14.74
CA THR A 32 -6.12 1.68 14.20
C THR A 32 -6.10 1.70 12.66
N THR A 33 -4.91 1.84 12.06
CA THR A 33 -4.74 1.85 10.61
C THR A 33 -4.95 0.48 9.95
N ALA A 34 -4.93 -0.60 10.72
CA ALA A 34 -5.22 -1.95 10.23
C ALA A 34 -6.73 -2.31 10.24
N LEU A 35 -7.61 -1.35 10.53
CA LEU A 35 -9.06 -1.58 10.55
C LEU A 35 -9.69 -1.26 9.20
N ASP A 36 -10.18 -2.28 8.53
CA ASP A 36 -10.89 -2.16 7.25
C ASP A 36 -12.25 -1.48 7.35
N ALA A 37 -12.77 -1.03 6.22
CA ALA A 37 -14.13 -0.52 6.11
C ALA A 37 -15.16 -1.57 6.53
N GLY A 38 -15.86 -1.29 7.62
CA GLY A 38 -16.88 -2.18 8.20
C GLY A 38 -16.42 -2.89 9.47
N ASP A 39 -15.13 -2.82 9.80
CA ASP A 39 -14.65 -3.27 11.09
C ASP A 39 -15.23 -2.44 12.23
N SER A 40 -15.46 -3.11 13.35
CA SER A 40 -16.00 -2.47 14.54
C SER A 40 -15.36 -3.11 15.78
N VAL A 41 -14.54 -2.33 16.45
CA VAL A 41 -13.79 -2.72 17.64
C VAL A 41 -14.12 -1.81 18.82
N THR A 42 -13.63 -2.12 20.01
CA THR A 42 -13.93 -1.31 21.19
C THR A 42 -12.71 -1.10 22.08
N ASP A 43 -12.56 0.13 22.57
CA ASP A 43 -11.75 0.44 23.75
C ASP A 43 -12.65 0.46 24.99
N ALA A 44 -12.20 -0.15 26.07
CA ALA A 44 -12.90 -0.21 27.33
C ALA A 44 -12.04 0.32 28.48
N PHE A 45 -12.54 1.33 29.19
CA PHE A 45 -11.84 2.02 30.26
C PHE A 45 -12.58 1.86 31.58
N THR A 46 -11.92 1.27 32.58
CA THR A 46 -12.46 1.22 33.93
C THR A 46 -12.18 2.53 34.65
N MET A 47 -13.25 3.22 35.04
CA MET A 47 -13.19 4.46 35.81
C MET A 47 -13.57 4.18 37.28
N THR A 48 -12.83 4.78 38.19
CA THR A 48 -13.08 4.71 39.63
C THR A 48 -13.63 6.05 40.12
N VAL A 49 -14.75 6.00 40.80
CA VAL A 49 -15.33 7.12 41.53
C VAL A 49 -14.96 6.96 43.01
N THR A 50 -14.43 8.00 43.62
CA THR A 50 -14.07 8.00 45.05
C THR A 50 -14.86 9.09 45.78
N ASP A 51 -15.52 8.72 46.86
CA ASP A 51 -16.11 9.67 47.77
C ASP A 51 -15.01 10.36 48.60
N SER A 52 -14.94 11.68 48.56
CA SER A 52 -13.92 12.45 49.26
C SER A 52 -14.08 12.44 50.80
N ASP A 53 -15.26 12.16 51.29
CA ASP A 53 -15.57 12.22 52.74
C ASP A 53 -15.38 10.85 53.42
N SER A 54 -15.77 9.77 52.76
CA SER A 54 -15.66 8.40 53.27
C SER A 54 -14.48 7.60 52.72
N SER A 55 -13.88 8.04 51.63
CA SER A 55 -12.89 7.30 50.84
C SER A 55 -13.43 5.98 50.25
N GLU A 56 -14.73 5.79 50.25
CA GLU A 56 -15.36 4.67 49.53
C GLU A 56 -15.22 4.83 48.03
N THR A 57 -15.07 3.71 47.31
CA THR A 57 -14.88 3.68 45.86
C THR A 57 -15.87 2.77 45.18
N ASP A 58 -16.28 3.15 43.97
CA ASP A 58 -17.03 2.31 43.08
C ASP A 58 -16.45 2.44 41.66
N THR A 59 -16.72 1.49 40.79
CA THR A 59 -16.18 1.47 39.43
C THR A 59 -17.26 1.45 38.35
N MET A 60 -16.98 2.11 37.22
CA MET A 60 -17.80 2.06 36.03
C MET A 60 -16.91 1.83 34.79
N THR A 61 -17.47 1.28 33.72
CA THR A 61 -16.77 1.11 32.47
C THR A 61 -17.29 2.08 31.43
N VAL A 62 -16.38 2.78 30.79
CA VAL A 62 -16.65 3.55 29.56
C VAL A 62 -16.18 2.70 28.39
N THR A 63 -17.09 2.38 27.48
CA THR A 63 -16.78 1.63 26.25
C THR A 63 -16.95 2.57 25.07
N VAL A 64 -15.90 2.69 24.26
CA VAL A 64 -15.90 3.47 23.01
C VAL A 64 -15.80 2.51 21.85
N THR A 65 -16.71 2.62 20.91
CA THR A 65 -16.66 1.85 19.65
C THR A 65 -15.86 2.66 18.63
N VAL A 66 -14.88 2.00 18.03
CA VAL A 66 -14.09 2.51 16.89
C VAL A 66 -14.54 1.75 15.65
N THR A 67 -14.82 2.47 14.59
CA THR A 67 -15.18 1.89 13.28
C THR A 67 -14.05 2.13 12.31
N GLY A 68 -13.63 1.08 11.62
CA GLY A 68 -12.61 1.13 10.59
C GLY A 68 -13.05 1.90 9.34
N ALA A 69 -12.08 2.37 8.61
CA ALA A 69 -12.22 2.96 7.29
C ALA A 69 -11.20 2.29 6.37
N ASP A 70 -11.49 2.23 5.08
CA ASP A 70 -10.59 1.73 4.06
C ASP A 70 -9.40 2.68 3.88
N ASP A 71 -8.19 2.15 3.89
CA ASP A 71 -6.97 2.87 3.53
C ASP A 71 -6.67 2.68 2.03
N ASP A 72 -6.10 3.67 1.38
CA ASP A 72 -5.78 3.59 -0.04
C ASP A 72 -4.52 2.75 -0.29
N VAL A 73 -4.60 1.83 -1.26
CA VAL A 73 -3.42 1.09 -1.73
C VAL A 73 -2.32 2.03 -2.23
N SER A 74 -1.08 1.69 -1.97
CA SER A 74 0.09 2.42 -2.45
C SER A 74 0.94 1.52 -3.37
N ALA A 75 1.19 1.97 -4.59
CA ALA A 75 2.14 1.32 -5.49
C ALA A 75 3.59 1.56 -5.01
N GLY A 76 4.44 0.58 -5.27
CA GLY A 76 5.88 0.70 -5.00
C GLY A 76 6.57 1.67 -5.96
N SER A 77 7.90 1.78 -5.83
CA SER A 77 8.69 2.65 -6.69
C SER A 77 8.70 2.16 -8.14
N ASP A 78 8.82 3.12 -9.08
CA ASP A 78 9.05 2.85 -10.49
C ASP A 78 10.21 1.88 -10.72
N GLN A 79 10.09 1.04 -11.72
CA GLN A 79 11.05 0.02 -12.07
C GLN A 79 11.74 0.35 -13.39
N THR A 80 12.97 -0.13 -13.55
CA THR A 80 13.73 0.00 -14.79
C THR A 80 14.31 -1.35 -15.21
N GLY A 81 14.45 -1.52 -16.53
CA GLY A 81 15.13 -2.65 -17.13
C GLY A 81 15.94 -2.21 -18.35
N SER A 82 16.73 -3.12 -18.92
CA SER A 82 17.44 -2.89 -20.16
C SER A 82 17.59 -4.16 -20.97
N VAL A 83 17.55 -4.01 -22.30
CA VAL A 83 17.84 -5.05 -23.28
C VAL A 83 18.70 -4.45 -24.40
N THR A 84 19.42 -5.29 -25.12
CA THR A 84 20.11 -4.92 -26.36
C THR A 84 19.48 -5.72 -27.48
N GLU A 85 19.18 -5.09 -28.62
CA GLU A 85 18.68 -5.82 -29.77
C GLU A 85 19.73 -6.82 -30.27
N ASP A 86 19.29 -7.85 -30.99
CA ASP A 86 20.10 -8.94 -31.51
C ASP A 86 21.00 -9.67 -30.52
N ALA A 87 20.93 -9.31 -29.24
CA ALA A 87 21.62 -10.04 -28.19
C ALA A 87 20.98 -11.40 -27.92
N SER A 88 21.80 -12.32 -27.42
CA SER A 88 21.30 -13.65 -27.00
C SER A 88 20.28 -13.59 -25.85
N THR A 89 20.27 -12.51 -25.10
CA THR A 89 19.29 -12.23 -24.04
C THR A 89 18.32 -11.18 -24.54
N SER A 90 17.10 -11.59 -24.88
CA SER A 90 16.05 -10.77 -25.46
C SER A 90 15.01 -10.30 -24.41
N THR A 91 15.27 -10.48 -23.13
CA THR A 91 14.32 -10.18 -22.07
C THR A 91 14.96 -9.41 -20.91
N ALA A 92 14.18 -8.50 -20.33
CA ALA A 92 14.44 -7.91 -19.01
C ALA A 92 13.32 -8.33 -18.04
N THR A 93 13.65 -8.51 -16.77
CA THR A 93 12.70 -8.94 -15.74
C THR A 93 12.87 -8.15 -14.46
N GLY A 94 11.81 -8.09 -13.67
CA GLY A 94 11.85 -7.51 -12.33
C GLY A 94 10.62 -7.88 -11.51
N THR A 95 10.52 -7.25 -10.35
CA THR A 95 9.39 -7.48 -9.43
C THR A 95 8.82 -6.13 -9.00
N ILE A 96 7.52 -5.97 -9.19
CA ILE A 96 6.74 -4.84 -8.71
C ILE A 96 6.27 -5.11 -7.28
N SER A 97 5.97 -4.05 -6.54
CA SER A 97 5.45 -4.13 -5.18
C SER A 97 4.34 -3.12 -4.97
N GLY A 98 3.55 -3.35 -3.98
CA GLY A 98 2.59 -2.43 -3.43
C GLY A 98 2.42 -2.71 -1.95
N SER A 99 1.76 -1.82 -1.25
CA SER A 99 1.42 -1.96 0.17
C SER A 99 0.06 -1.33 0.44
N ASP A 100 -0.56 -1.85 1.46
CA ASP A 100 -1.78 -1.33 2.05
C ASP A 100 -1.62 -1.40 3.57
N ALA A 101 -2.33 -0.56 4.31
CA ALA A 101 -2.30 -0.56 5.78
C ALA A 101 -3.34 -1.52 6.36
N ASP A 102 -4.39 -1.81 5.61
CA ASP A 102 -5.48 -2.69 6.03
C ASP A 102 -5.03 -4.15 6.22
N ALA A 103 -5.56 -4.81 7.25
CA ALA A 103 -5.06 -6.11 7.71
C ALA A 103 -5.37 -7.26 6.73
N ASP A 104 -6.41 -7.15 5.91
CA ASP A 104 -6.85 -8.17 4.96
C ASP A 104 -6.54 -7.83 3.50
N ALA A 105 -5.79 -6.75 3.24
CA ALA A 105 -5.44 -6.28 1.91
C ALA A 105 -4.78 -7.37 1.06
N SER A 106 -5.36 -7.62 -0.10
CA SER A 106 -4.84 -8.56 -1.09
C SER A 106 -4.61 -7.84 -2.42
N LEU A 107 -3.35 -7.70 -2.82
CA LEU A 107 -2.95 -6.91 -3.97
C LEU A 107 -2.89 -7.72 -5.25
N SER A 108 -3.36 -7.15 -6.34
CA SER A 108 -3.23 -7.66 -7.70
C SER A 108 -2.59 -6.62 -8.61
N TYR A 109 -1.95 -7.10 -9.70
CA TYR A 109 -1.17 -6.27 -10.61
C TYR A 109 -1.67 -6.47 -12.04
N SER A 110 -1.83 -5.37 -12.77
CA SER A 110 -2.25 -5.38 -14.18
C SER A 110 -1.51 -4.32 -14.97
N GLY A 111 -1.49 -4.46 -16.31
CA GLY A 111 -0.79 -3.51 -17.19
C GLY A 111 0.06 -4.17 -18.25
N ALA A 112 -0.18 -5.45 -18.58
CA ALA A 112 0.46 -6.10 -19.72
C ALA A 112 0.11 -5.35 -21.02
N ALA A 113 1.12 -5.01 -21.81
CA ALA A 113 0.95 -4.19 -23.01
C ALA A 113 2.06 -4.41 -24.06
N THR A 114 1.78 -4.01 -25.31
CA THR A 114 2.77 -3.92 -26.36
C THR A 114 3.28 -2.48 -26.43
N GLY A 115 4.59 -2.31 -26.38
CA GLY A 115 5.29 -1.05 -26.61
C GLY A 115 5.67 -0.86 -28.07
N THR A 116 6.59 0.06 -28.34
CA THR A 116 7.12 0.32 -29.67
C THR A 116 8.13 -0.76 -30.07
N TYR A 117 8.99 -1.16 -29.15
CA TYR A 117 10.14 -2.05 -29.42
C TYR A 117 9.96 -3.46 -28.87
N GLY A 118 8.93 -3.68 -28.07
CA GLY A 118 8.68 -4.98 -27.47
C GLY A 118 7.38 -5.01 -26.67
N SER A 119 7.27 -5.96 -25.75
CA SER A 119 6.08 -6.11 -24.91
C SER A 119 6.40 -6.49 -23.49
N ILE A 120 5.57 -6.05 -22.53
CA ILE A 120 5.63 -6.45 -21.14
C ILE A 120 4.51 -7.44 -20.82
N ALA A 121 4.84 -8.48 -20.08
CA ALA A 121 3.89 -9.44 -19.52
C ALA A 121 4.05 -9.49 -17.99
N LEU A 122 2.94 -9.72 -17.29
CA LEU A 122 2.90 -9.86 -15.84
C LEU A 122 2.52 -11.29 -15.43
N SER A 123 3.15 -11.78 -14.37
CA SER A 123 2.79 -13.02 -13.68
C SER A 123 2.80 -12.76 -12.17
N GLY A 124 1.64 -12.40 -11.60
CA GLY A 124 1.57 -11.83 -10.26
C GLY A 124 2.40 -10.53 -10.20
N ALA A 125 3.28 -10.43 -9.23
CA ALA A 125 4.18 -9.29 -9.06
C ALA A 125 5.41 -9.31 -9.99
N ALA A 126 5.69 -10.42 -10.69
CA ALA A 126 6.82 -10.49 -11.60
C ALA A 126 6.45 -9.91 -12.97
N TRP A 127 7.34 -9.09 -13.53
CA TRP A 127 7.21 -8.60 -14.89
C TRP A 127 8.35 -9.14 -15.77
N THR A 128 8.03 -9.35 -17.04
CA THR A 128 8.97 -9.74 -18.08
C THR A 128 8.72 -8.87 -19.31
N TYR A 129 9.71 -8.12 -19.73
CA TYR A 129 9.74 -7.47 -21.02
C TYR A 129 10.47 -8.34 -22.03
N THR A 130 9.93 -8.44 -23.22
CA THR A 130 10.54 -9.15 -24.36
C THR A 130 10.66 -8.20 -25.54
N ILE A 131 11.88 -7.97 -26.01
CA ILE A 131 12.13 -7.17 -27.22
C ILE A 131 11.64 -7.93 -28.46
N SER A 132 11.21 -7.19 -29.49
CA SER A 132 10.82 -7.73 -30.79
C SER A 132 11.87 -7.37 -31.84
N ASN A 133 12.91 -8.18 -31.98
CA ASN A 133 13.98 -7.96 -32.98
C ASN A 133 13.52 -8.02 -34.45
N THR A 134 12.26 -8.40 -34.70
CA THR A 134 11.66 -8.41 -36.05
C THR A 134 10.74 -7.22 -36.31
N ASP A 135 10.58 -6.35 -35.33
CA ASP A 135 9.82 -5.11 -35.46
C ASP A 135 10.66 -4.08 -36.21
N THR A 136 10.03 -3.35 -37.15
CA THR A 136 10.75 -2.41 -38.03
C THR A 136 11.40 -1.26 -37.26
N ASP A 137 10.78 -0.84 -36.14
CA ASP A 137 11.33 0.24 -35.31
C ASP A 137 12.53 -0.24 -34.48
N THR A 138 12.54 -1.52 -34.10
CA THR A 138 13.68 -2.16 -33.42
C THR A 138 14.83 -2.40 -34.40
N ASP A 139 14.55 -3.01 -35.55
CA ASP A 139 15.50 -3.32 -36.65
C ASP A 139 16.14 -2.06 -37.27
N ALA A 140 15.63 -0.89 -36.99
CA ALA A 140 16.15 0.40 -37.45
C ALA A 140 17.09 1.10 -36.46
N LEU A 141 17.38 0.47 -35.31
CA LEU A 141 18.29 1.04 -34.31
C LEU A 141 19.73 0.70 -34.61
N ASP A 142 20.57 1.70 -34.83
CA ASP A 142 22.02 1.51 -35.04
C ASP A 142 22.79 1.34 -33.73
N ALA A 143 23.98 0.78 -33.81
CA ALA A 143 24.88 0.66 -32.65
C ALA A 143 25.18 2.03 -32.04
N GLY A 144 24.78 2.20 -30.78
CA GLY A 144 24.88 3.44 -30.02
C GLY A 144 23.55 4.16 -29.83
N ASP A 145 22.50 3.74 -30.52
CA ASP A 145 21.14 4.23 -30.26
C ASP A 145 20.63 3.71 -28.92
N SER A 146 19.84 4.54 -28.26
CA SER A 146 19.21 4.20 -27.00
C SER A 146 17.82 4.81 -26.94
N VAL A 147 16.81 3.95 -26.83
CA VAL A 147 15.40 4.29 -26.80
C VAL A 147 14.72 3.64 -25.58
N THR A 148 13.45 3.94 -25.34
CA THR A 148 12.73 3.39 -24.19
C THR A 148 11.30 3.01 -24.55
N ASP A 149 10.84 1.90 -23.97
CA ASP A 149 9.43 1.59 -23.76
C ASP A 149 9.05 1.85 -22.30
N ALA A 150 7.88 2.45 -22.07
CA ALA A 150 7.36 2.74 -20.74
C ALA A 150 5.95 2.17 -20.59
N PHE A 151 5.72 1.45 -19.50
CA PHE A 151 4.47 0.75 -19.23
C PHE A 151 3.91 1.18 -17.87
N THR A 152 2.65 1.59 -17.84
CA THR A 152 1.95 1.84 -16.59
C THR A 152 1.42 0.52 -16.03
N ILE A 153 1.80 0.22 -14.80
CA ILE A 153 1.31 -0.92 -14.04
C ILE A 153 0.36 -0.40 -12.98
N THR A 154 -0.82 -0.98 -12.91
CA THR A 154 -1.83 -0.68 -11.89
C THR A 154 -1.76 -1.73 -10.79
N VAL A 155 -1.64 -1.28 -9.57
CA VAL A 155 -1.81 -2.06 -8.34
C VAL A 155 -3.26 -1.87 -7.90
N THR A 156 -3.95 -2.95 -7.60
CA THR A 156 -5.36 -2.94 -7.18
C THR A 156 -5.49 -3.77 -5.92
N GLU A 157 -6.11 -3.21 -4.92
CA GLU A 157 -6.54 -3.93 -3.74
C GLU A 157 -7.89 -4.62 -4.01
N SER A 158 -8.04 -5.87 -3.58
CA SER A 158 -9.20 -6.69 -3.96
C SER A 158 -10.44 -6.47 -3.09
N SER A 159 -10.27 -6.01 -1.86
CA SER A 159 -11.39 -5.78 -0.90
C SER A 159 -12.15 -4.49 -1.21
N SER A 160 -11.46 -3.39 -1.43
CA SER A 160 -12.02 -2.07 -1.68
C SER A 160 -12.07 -1.68 -3.16
N SER A 161 -11.22 -2.31 -3.99
CA SER A 161 -10.98 -1.93 -5.38
C SER A 161 -10.27 -0.58 -5.53
N THR A 162 -9.59 -0.09 -4.49
CA THR A 162 -8.69 1.07 -4.60
C THR A 162 -7.51 0.74 -5.51
N THR A 163 -6.97 1.73 -6.18
CA THR A 163 -5.88 1.53 -7.15
C THR A 163 -4.84 2.62 -7.07
N ASP A 164 -3.58 2.23 -7.27
CA ASP A 164 -2.48 3.15 -7.51
C ASP A 164 -1.61 2.64 -8.67
N THR A 165 -0.72 3.46 -9.21
CA THR A 165 0.05 3.13 -10.41
C THR A 165 1.53 3.39 -10.23
N MET A 166 2.34 2.56 -10.90
CA MET A 166 3.77 2.73 -11.06
C MET A 166 4.17 2.54 -12.52
N THR A 167 5.37 2.97 -12.89
CA THR A 167 5.91 2.84 -14.25
C THR A 167 7.04 1.80 -14.29
N VAL A 168 7.02 0.95 -15.31
CA VAL A 168 8.19 0.14 -15.71
C VAL A 168 8.75 0.74 -16.99
N THR A 169 9.99 1.22 -16.94
CA THR A 169 10.70 1.77 -18.10
C THR A 169 11.82 0.82 -18.51
N VAL A 170 11.80 0.37 -19.75
CA VAL A 170 12.85 -0.48 -20.32
C VAL A 170 13.64 0.32 -21.35
N THR A 171 14.96 0.34 -21.16
CA THR A 171 15.89 0.92 -22.13
C THR A 171 16.30 -0.14 -23.14
N ILE A 172 16.17 0.17 -24.41
CA ILE A 172 16.59 -0.66 -25.54
C ILE A 172 17.84 -0.01 -26.15
N THR A 173 18.90 -0.77 -26.28
CA THR A 173 20.14 -0.35 -26.95
C THR A 173 20.23 -1.00 -28.33
N GLY A 174 20.45 -0.21 -29.32
CA GLY A 174 20.66 -0.67 -30.70
C GLY A 174 21.95 -1.44 -30.87
N ALA A 175 21.99 -2.31 -31.87
CA ALA A 175 23.15 -3.02 -32.36
C ALA A 175 23.33 -2.72 -33.88
N ASP A 176 24.40 -3.19 -34.45
CA ASP A 176 24.71 -2.98 -35.88
C ASP A 176 24.19 -4.20 -36.65
N ASP A 177 23.27 -3.96 -37.57
CA ASP A 177 22.71 -5.00 -38.41
C ASP A 177 23.71 -5.38 -39.54
N GLY A 178 23.93 -6.67 -39.70
CA GLY A 178 24.92 -7.24 -40.61
C GLY A 178 24.50 -7.29 -42.10
#